data_3c36834b04c751f86db6262eebe42f45
#
_entry.id   3c36834b04c751f86db6262eebe42f45
#
_cell.length_a   1.000
_cell.length_b   1.000
_cell.length_c   1.000
_cell.angle_alpha   90.00
_cell.angle_beta   90.00
_cell.angle_gamma   90.00
#
_symmetry.space_group_name_H-M   'P 1'
#
loop_
_entity.id
_entity.type
_entity.pdbx_description
1 polymer ?
#
loop_
_entity_poly.entity_id
_entity_poly.type
_entity_poly.pdbx_seq_one_letter_code
_entity_poly.pdbx_strand_id
1 'polypeptide(L)'
;MARRPRTRSLKARFPRLRQIRQEQLGWEIVDILSRLPGNKPSISSIYRLEQGEAIRMSSARRVFDVVNAALNNALDPGRELEMSW
;
A
#
# COMPACT_ATOMS: atom_id res chain seq x y z
N MET A 1 14.84 -8.14 33.48
CA MET A 1 14.21 -7.16 32.79
C MET A 1 13.40 -7.65 31.63
N ALA A 2 12.33 -7.12 31.51
CA ALA A 2 11.47 -7.58 30.52
C ALA A 2 11.97 -7.10 29.20
N ARG A 3 12.24 -8.04 28.34
CA ARG A 3 12.65 -7.70 27.14
C ARG A 3 11.48 -7.23 26.36
N ARG A 4 11.59 -6.10 25.84
CA ARG A 4 10.63 -5.61 25.01
C ARG A 4 10.51 -6.53 23.87
N PRO A 5 9.35 -6.96 23.48
CA PRO A 5 9.24 -7.82 22.35
C PRO A 5 9.69 -7.04 21.15
N ARG A 6 10.36 -7.74 20.28
CA ARG A 6 10.80 -7.15 19.11
C ARG A 6 9.63 -6.65 18.41
N THR A 7 9.68 -5.47 17.97
CA THR A 7 8.59 -4.88 17.26
C THR A 7 8.29 -5.69 16.02
N ARG A 8 7.11 -6.23 15.93
CA ARG A 8 6.74 -6.91 14.77
C ARG A 8 6.44 -5.87 13.78
N SER A 9 6.82 -6.07 12.54
CA SER A 9 6.45 -5.16 11.49
C SER A 9 4.97 -5.28 11.30
N LEU A 10 4.27 -4.18 11.38
CA LEU A 10 2.87 -4.17 11.08
C LEU A 10 2.72 -4.39 9.60
N LYS A 11 1.70 -5.13 9.24
CA LYS A 11 1.39 -5.36 7.84
C LYS A 11 0.00 -4.83 7.54
N ALA A 12 -0.26 -4.57 6.29
CA ALA A 12 -1.56 -4.08 5.86
C ALA A 12 -1.89 -4.59 4.48
N ARG A 13 -3.18 -4.71 4.22
CA ARG A 13 -3.70 -5.06 2.92
C ARG A 13 -4.35 -3.83 2.33
N PHE A 14 -4.42 -3.80 1.02
CA PHE A 14 -5.14 -2.74 0.32
C PHE A 14 -6.06 -3.43 -0.68
N PRO A 15 -7.20 -3.95 -0.22
CA PRO A 15 -8.03 -4.83 -1.06
C PRO A 15 -8.51 -4.21 -2.36
N ARG A 16 -8.78 -2.92 -2.36
CA ARG A 16 -9.32 -2.28 -3.56
C ARG A 16 -8.27 -1.69 -4.49
N LEU A 17 -7.00 -1.92 -4.19
CA LEU A 17 -5.93 -1.29 -4.96
C LEU A 17 -6.04 -1.57 -6.45
N ARG A 18 -6.22 -2.83 -6.81
CA ARG A 18 -6.28 -3.20 -8.21
C ARG A 18 -7.46 -2.53 -8.91
N GLN A 19 -8.61 -2.55 -8.26
CA GLN A 19 -9.81 -1.94 -8.80
C GLN A 19 -9.60 -0.45 -9.01
N ILE A 20 -9.08 0.23 -7.99
CA ILE A 20 -8.85 1.66 -8.07
C ILE A 20 -7.86 1.98 -9.18
N ARG A 21 -6.77 1.23 -9.23
CA ARG A 21 -5.74 1.47 -10.24
C ARG A 21 -6.30 1.31 -11.64
N GLN A 22 -7.07 0.26 -11.88
CA GLN A 22 -7.58 -0.02 -13.21
C GLN A 22 -8.77 0.83 -13.57
N GLU A 23 -9.73 0.98 -12.67
CA GLU A 23 -10.99 1.62 -12.99
C GLU A 23 -11.02 3.12 -12.79
N GLN A 24 -10.35 3.58 -11.75
CA GLN A 24 -10.38 5.01 -11.45
C GLN A 24 -9.19 5.76 -12.02
N LEU A 25 -8.03 5.13 -12.06
CA LEU A 25 -6.83 5.80 -12.52
C LEU A 25 -6.39 5.38 -13.93
N GLY A 26 -6.74 4.17 -14.35
CA GLY A 26 -6.29 3.68 -15.62
C GLY A 26 -4.78 3.50 -15.69
N TRP A 27 -4.16 3.21 -14.56
CA TRP A 27 -2.72 3.09 -14.45
C TRP A 27 -2.25 1.65 -14.56
N GLU A 28 -0.99 1.51 -14.99
CA GLU A 28 -0.27 0.25 -14.87
C GLU A 28 0.44 0.25 -13.52
N ILE A 29 0.91 -0.91 -13.08
CA ILE A 29 1.64 -0.98 -11.82
C ILE A 29 2.89 -0.13 -11.85
N VAL A 30 3.55 -0.06 -13.01
CA VAL A 30 4.74 0.77 -13.15
C VAL A 30 4.44 2.24 -12.93
N ASP A 31 3.21 2.66 -13.18
CA ASP A 31 2.83 4.05 -12.93
C ASP A 31 2.85 4.37 -11.45
N ILE A 32 2.43 3.42 -10.63
CA ILE A 32 2.51 3.60 -9.18
C ILE A 32 3.98 3.65 -8.77
N LEU A 33 4.75 2.70 -9.28
CA LEU A 33 6.15 2.58 -8.91
C LEU A 33 6.93 3.84 -9.24
N SER A 34 6.67 4.43 -10.41
CA SER A 34 7.39 5.61 -10.84
C SER A 34 7.07 6.84 -10.01
N ARG A 35 5.95 6.84 -9.31
CA ARG A 35 5.55 7.96 -8.48
C ARG A 35 5.94 7.83 -7.02
N LEU A 36 6.52 6.67 -6.66
CA LEU A 36 6.95 6.47 -5.28
C LEU A 36 8.29 7.15 -5.04
N PRO A 37 8.48 7.73 -3.86
CA PRO A 37 9.77 8.38 -3.57
C PRO A 37 10.86 7.34 -3.33
N GLY A 38 12.07 7.83 -3.15
CA GLY A 38 13.30 7.05 -3.12
C GLY A 38 13.25 5.65 -2.53
N ASN A 39 12.83 5.50 -1.28
CA ASN A 39 12.77 4.19 -0.65
C ASN A 39 11.47 3.50 -0.98
N LYS A 40 11.25 3.24 -2.22
CA LYS A 40 9.99 2.67 -2.65
C LYS A 40 9.96 1.18 -2.46
N PRO A 41 8.77 0.60 -2.28
CA PRO A 41 8.65 -0.84 -2.24
C PRO A 41 8.95 -1.42 -3.62
N SER A 42 9.32 -2.69 -3.64
CA SER A 42 9.60 -3.35 -4.90
C SER A 42 8.32 -3.58 -5.69
N ILE A 43 8.45 -3.80 -6.98
CA ILE A 43 7.30 -4.10 -7.81
C ILE A 43 6.62 -5.39 -7.33
N SER A 44 7.40 -6.34 -6.82
CA SER A 44 6.84 -7.57 -6.27
C SER A 44 5.91 -7.30 -5.10
N SER A 45 6.28 -6.34 -4.25
CA SER A 45 5.44 -5.97 -3.12
C SER A 45 4.12 -5.39 -3.59
N ILE A 46 4.14 -4.59 -4.64
CA ILE A 46 2.93 -4.01 -5.18
C ILE A 46 2.02 -5.10 -5.77
N TYR A 47 2.62 -6.06 -6.48
CA TYR A 47 1.85 -7.17 -7.00
C TYR A 47 1.18 -7.97 -5.89
N ARG A 48 1.91 -8.22 -4.81
CA ARG A 48 1.37 -8.97 -3.68
C ARG A 48 0.21 -8.20 -3.06
N LEU A 49 0.35 -6.91 -2.93
CA LEU A 49 -0.70 -6.08 -2.38
C LEU A 49 -1.95 -6.17 -3.25
N GLU A 50 -1.79 -6.17 -4.57
CA GLU A 50 -2.92 -6.28 -5.48
C GLU A 50 -3.59 -7.64 -5.43
N GLN A 51 -2.87 -8.66 -5.01
CA GLN A 51 -3.44 -9.99 -4.88
C GLN A 51 -4.14 -10.19 -3.54
N GLY A 52 -4.22 -9.16 -2.74
CA GLY A 52 -4.89 -9.24 -1.46
C GLY A 52 -3.99 -9.65 -0.32
N GLU A 53 -2.69 -9.72 -0.55
CA GLU A 53 -1.75 -10.08 0.51
C GLU A 53 -1.38 -8.86 1.32
N ALA A 54 -1.06 -9.11 2.58
CA ALA A 54 -0.58 -8.04 3.44
C ALA A 54 0.92 -7.86 3.22
N ILE A 55 1.35 -6.62 3.14
CA ILE A 55 2.77 -6.31 3.06
C ILE A 55 3.10 -5.35 4.21
N ARG A 56 4.36 -5.01 4.35
CA ARG A 56 4.78 -4.10 5.40
C ARG A 56 3.94 -2.83 5.35
N MET A 57 3.45 -2.40 6.50
CA MET A 57 2.57 -1.25 6.59
C MET A 57 3.15 -0.01 5.95
N SER A 58 4.42 0.27 6.16
CA SER A 58 5.04 1.46 5.59
C SER A 58 5.02 1.43 4.07
N SER A 59 5.19 0.25 3.48
CA SER A 59 5.15 0.11 2.03
C SER A 59 3.73 0.25 1.50
N ALA A 60 2.77 -0.39 2.19
CA ALA A 60 1.37 -0.30 1.80
C ALA A 60 0.89 1.15 1.88
N ARG A 61 1.32 1.87 2.92
CA ARG A 61 0.94 3.25 3.09
C ARG A 61 1.49 4.14 1.98
N ARG A 62 2.71 3.87 1.55
CA ARG A 62 3.29 4.65 0.45
C ARG A 62 2.52 4.45 -0.84
N VAL A 63 2.14 3.21 -1.12
CA VAL A 63 1.33 2.93 -2.30
C VAL A 63 -0.02 3.64 -2.17
N PHE A 64 -0.63 3.54 -1.00
CA PHE A 64 -1.90 4.22 -0.74
C PHE A 64 -1.78 5.72 -0.96
N ASP A 65 -0.73 6.33 -0.44
CA ASP A 65 -0.56 7.79 -0.54
C ASP A 65 -0.45 8.24 -1.99
N VAL A 66 0.28 7.49 -2.82
CA VAL A 66 0.42 7.83 -4.24
C VAL A 66 -0.93 7.77 -4.93
N VAL A 67 -1.67 6.71 -4.69
CA VAL A 67 -2.98 6.52 -5.31
C VAL A 67 -3.96 7.58 -4.80
N ASN A 68 -3.94 7.82 -3.51
CA ASN A 68 -4.85 8.79 -2.89
C ASN A 68 -4.58 10.21 -3.37
N ALA A 69 -3.32 10.57 -3.54
CA ALA A 69 -2.98 11.89 -4.06
C ALA A 69 -3.53 12.07 -5.47
N ALA A 70 -3.47 11.03 -6.28
CA ALA A 70 -3.99 11.09 -7.64
C ALA A 70 -5.51 11.22 -7.66
N LEU A 71 -6.16 10.82 -6.57
CA LEU A 71 -7.62 10.92 -6.45
C LEU A 71 -8.02 12.11 -5.58
N ASN A 72 -7.14 13.08 -5.43
CA ASN A 72 -7.40 14.30 -4.65
C ASN A 72 -7.78 13.99 -3.21
N ASN A 73 -7.14 12.99 -2.64
CA ASN A 73 -7.34 12.58 -1.25
C ASN A 73 -8.78 12.15 -0.96
N ALA A 74 -9.42 11.56 -1.96
CA ALA A 74 -10.80 11.11 -1.81
C ALA A 74 -10.92 9.82 -1.02
N LEU A 75 -9.83 9.10 -0.79
CA LEU A 75 -9.85 7.83 -0.08
C LEU A 75 -9.54 8.02 1.39
N ASP A 76 -10.13 7.16 2.20
CA ASP A 76 -9.91 7.19 3.64
C ASP A 76 -8.99 6.03 4.00
N PRO A 77 -7.77 6.29 4.49
CA PRO A 77 -6.86 5.21 4.82
C PRO A 77 -7.43 4.24 5.85
N GLY A 78 -8.25 4.73 6.76
CA GLY A 78 -8.84 3.87 7.77
C GLY A 78 -9.82 2.86 7.18
N ARG A 79 -10.37 3.16 6.01
CA ARG A 79 -11.29 2.26 5.35
C ARG A 79 -10.62 1.40 4.31
N GLU A 80 -9.64 1.94 3.61
CA GLU A 80 -9.02 1.23 2.50
C GLU A 80 -7.91 0.29 2.93
N LEU A 81 -7.18 0.63 3.97
CA LEU A 81 -6.09 -0.19 4.44
C LEU A 81 -6.54 -1.07 5.59
N GLU A 82 -6.33 -2.37 5.44
CA GLU A 82 -6.70 -3.33 6.48
C GLU A 82 -5.44 -3.77 7.19
N MET A 83 -5.39 -3.48 8.48
CA MET A 83 -4.23 -3.85 9.28
C MET A 83 -4.19 -5.35 9.51
N SER A 84 -3.00 -5.89 9.51
CA SER A 84 -2.78 -7.31 9.73
C SER A 84 -1.58 -7.47 10.64
N TRP A 85 -1.64 -8.40 11.59
CA TRP A 85 -0.55 -8.65 12.54
C TRP A 85 0.24 -9.88 12.22
#